data_e2c6085ef4c2858fc16836a9b1abdacc
#
_entry.id   e2c6085ef4c2858fc16836a9b1abdacc
#
_cell.length_a   1.000
_cell.length_b   1.000
_cell.length_c   1.000
_cell.angle_alpha   90.00
_cell.angle_beta   90.00
_cell.angle_gamma   90.00
#
_symmetry.space_group_name_H-M   'P 1'
#
loop_
_entity.id
_entity.type
_entity.pdbx_description
1 polymer ?
#
loop_
_entity_poly.entity_id
_entity_poly.type
_entity_poly.pdbx_seq_one_letter_code
_entity_poly.pdbx_strand_id
1 'polypeptide(L)'
;MKQISQSFKALLLVAAFSLPSMAFAAEPAMMKDGVMTDHKGMTLYTFDKDTGGKSVCTGQCAENWPPLMAEAGAKPEGKWTVIKRDDGTMQWAYDGKPLYYFVKDKAPGEKTGDKMKDVWHVLTNSGAKM
;
A
#
# COMPACT_ATOMS: atom_id res chain seq x y z
N MET A 1 -58.67 13.10 -25.50
CA MET A 1 -58.12 13.01 -25.28
C MET A 1 -57.20 12.76 -24.76
N LYS A 2 -56.93 12.60 -24.62
CA LYS A 2 -56.16 12.49 -24.24
C LYS A 2 -55.22 12.20 -23.70
N GLN A 3 -54.68 11.94 -23.52
CA GLN A 3 -53.89 11.76 -23.11
C GLN A 3 -52.95 11.42 -22.55
N ILE A 4 -52.59 11.23 -22.42
CA ILE A 4 -51.82 11.04 -21.97
C ILE A 4 -50.93 10.68 -21.42
N SER A 5 -50.58 10.51 -21.36
CA SER A 5 -49.78 10.30 -20.89
C SER A 5 -48.92 9.98 -20.35
N GLN A 6 -48.54 9.79 -20.17
CA GLN A 6 -47.79 9.62 -19.70
C GLN A 6 -46.91 9.31 -19.13
N SER A 7 -46.66 9.16 -19.16
CA SER A 7 -45.88 8.98 -18.70
C SER A 7 -44.99 8.62 -18.22
N PHE A 8 -44.79 8.50 -18.13
CA PHE A 8 -44.00 8.21 -17.71
C PHE A 8 -43.11 8.08 -17.13
N LYS A 9 -42.70 7.92 -16.97
CA LYS A 9 -41.99 7.83 -16.52
C LYS A 9 -41.07 7.55 -15.96
N ALA A 10 -40.76 7.31 -15.99
CA ALA A 10 -39.94 7.14 -15.47
C ALA A 10 -39.06 6.84 -15.00
N LEU A 11 -38.82 6.62 -14.87
CA LEU A 11 -38.07 6.42 -14.40
C LEU A 11 -37.19 6.17 -13.85
N LEU A 12 -36.79 6.01 -13.71
CA LEU A 12 -36.07 5.84 -13.26
C LEU A 12 -35.24 5.53 -12.74
N LEU A 13 -34.85 5.28 -12.68
CA LEU A 13 -34.15 5.02 -12.27
C LEU A 13 -33.30 4.77 -11.74
N VAL A 14 -32.94 4.61 -11.65
CA VAL A 14 -32.22 4.40 -11.22
C VAL A 14 -31.44 4.14 -10.62
N ALA A 15 -31.15 3.94 -10.54
CA ALA A 15 -30.50 3.77 -10.00
C ALA A 15 -29.80 3.53 -9.38
N ALA A 16 -29.63 3.31 -9.19
CA ALA A 16 -28.99 3.15 -8.59
C ALA A 16 -28.14 2.75 -8.18
N PHE A 17 -27.83 2.77 -8.28
CA PHE A 17 -27.01 2.40 -7.95
C PHE A 17 -26.18 2.47 -7.29
N SER A 18 -25.94 2.47 -6.93
CA SER A 18 -25.14 2.65 -6.42
C SER A 18 -24.59 1.94 -5.61
N LEU A 19 -24.13 1.49 -5.59
CA LEU A 19 -23.54 0.83 -4.92
C LEU A 19 -22.58 1.10 -4.30
N PRO A 20 -22.43 1.11 -3.70
CA PRO A 20 -21.57 1.44 -3.00
C PRO A 20 -20.63 0.73 -2.75
N SER A 21 -20.21 0.62 -2.94
CA SER A 21 -19.29 0.19 -2.86
C SER A 21 -18.72 -0.18 -1.79
N MET A 22 -18.62 -0.70 -1.59
CA MET A 22 -18.11 -0.94 -0.77
C MET A 22 -17.14 -1.23 -0.60
N ALA A 23 -17.04 -1.20 -0.45
CA ALA A 23 -16.07 -1.02 -0.46
C ALA A 23 -15.08 -1.48 0.28
N PHE A 24 -14.21 -2.06 -0.23
CA PHE A 24 -12.99 -2.35 0.37
C PHE A 24 -12.04 -1.25 0.08
N ALA A 25 -11.37 -0.75 1.07
CA ALA A 25 -10.19 0.03 0.81
C ALA A 25 -9.23 -0.87 0.09
N ALA A 26 -8.63 -0.40 -0.98
CA ALA A 26 -7.61 -1.17 -1.66
C ALA A 26 -6.44 -1.37 -0.69
N GLU A 27 -5.81 -2.52 -0.75
CA GLU A 27 -4.62 -2.75 0.04
C GLU A 27 -3.53 -1.80 -0.43
N PRO A 28 -2.66 -1.37 0.47
CA PRO A 28 -1.63 -0.38 0.11
C PRO A 28 -0.60 -0.89 -0.87
N ALA A 29 -0.51 -2.21 -1.04
CA ALA A 29 0.48 -2.82 -1.93
C ALA A 29 -0.06 -4.15 -2.42
N MET A 30 0.66 -4.78 -3.32
CA MET A 30 0.21 -6.02 -3.92
C MET A 30 1.41 -6.90 -4.21
N MET A 31 1.15 -8.20 -4.42
CA MET A 31 2.17 -9.10 -4.87
C MET A 31 2.18 -9.12 -6.38
N LYS A 32 3.34 -8.96 -6.96
CA LYS A 32 3.52 -9.03 -8.41
C LYS A 32 4.76 -9.83 -8.70
N ASP A 33 4.60 -10.89 -9.50
CA ASP A 33 5.71 -11.77 -9.84
C ASP A 33 6.45 -12.27 -8.61
N GLY A 34 5.70 -12.53 -7.53
CA GLY A 34 6.27 -13.09 -6.31
C GLY A 34 6.88 -12.08 -5.35
N VAL A 35 6.82 -10.81 -5.67
CA VAL A 35 7.45 -9.76 -4.86
C VAL A 35 6.42 -8.69 -4.54
N MET A 36 6.46 -8.15 -3.33
CA MET A 36 5.55 -7.10 -2.95
C MET A 36 5.95 -5.78 -3.60
N THR A 37 4.98 -5.14 -4.24
CA THR A 37 5.18 -3.86 -4.90
C THR A 37 4.03 -2.93 -4.54
N ASP A 38 4.22 -1.65 -4.80
CA ASP A 38 3.08 -0.74 -4.74
C ASP A 38 2.22 -0.92 -6.00
N HIS A 39 1.16 -0.13 -6.12
CA HIS A 39 0.24 -0.30 -7.24
C HIS A 39 0.82 0.17 -8.56
N LYS A 40 1.96 0.83 -8.54
CA LYS A 40 2.67 1.22 -9.75
C LYS A 40 3.75 0.23 -10.14
N GLY A 41 3.89 -0.85 -9.35
CA GLY A 41 4.89 -1.87 -9.63
C GLY A 41 6.25 -1.63 -9.01
N MET A 42 6.39 -0.59 -8.19
CA MET A 42 7.66 -0.30 -7.55
C MET A 42 7.88 -1.23 -6.38
N THR A 43 9.06 -1.81 -6.32
CA THR A 43 9.39 -2.83 -5.32
C THR A 43 9.44 -2.25 -3.92
N LEU A 44 8.93 -3.02 -2.97
CA LEU A 44 8.94 -2.64 -1.55
C LEU A 44 9.90 -3.54 -0.79
N TYR A 45 10.54 -2.97 0.23
CA TYR A 45 11.61 -3.63 0.98
C TYR A 45 11.31 -3.59 2.46
N THR A 46 11.91 -4.54 3.18
CA THR A 46 11.94 -4.51 4.64
C THR A 46 13.36 -4.29 5.11
N PHE A 47 13.50 -3.80 6.33
CA PHE A 47 14.79 -3.46 6.92
C PHE A 47 14.98 -4.33 8.16
N ASP A 48 16.05 -5.11 8.20
CA ASP A 48 16.26 -6.07 9.27
C ASP A 48 16.43 -5.44 10.64
N LYS A 49 16.81 -4.16 10.69
CA LYS A 49 17.02 -3.49 11.97
C LYS A 49 15.74 -2.95 12.57
N ASP A 50 14.66 -2.96 11.81
CA ASP A 50 13.33 -2.60 12.34
C ASP A 50 12.81 -3.77 13.15
N THR A 51 12.43 -3.49 14.40
CA THR A 51 11.91 -4.55 15.27
C THR A 51 10.69 -4.01 16.01
N GLY A 52 9.82 -4.94 16.41
CA GLY A 52 8.67 -4.58 17.22
C GLY A 52 7.69 -3.66 16.54
N GLY A 53 7.63 -3.69 15.21
CA GLY A 53 6.73 -2.81 14.47
C GLY A 53 7.16 -1.36 14.49
N LYS A 54 8.45 -1.10 14.71
CA LYS A 54 8.93 0.26 14.79
C LYS A 54 10.01 0.48 13.73
N SER A 55 9.95 1.62 13.06
CA SER A 55 10.92 1.98 12.04
C SER A 55 12.10 2.71 12.68
N VAL A 56 13.32 2.23 12.38
CA VAL A 56 14.53 2.93 12.82
C VAL A 56 15.27 3.56 11.64
N CYS A 57 14.68 3.51 10.45
CA CYS A 57 15.29 4.12 9.26
C CYS A 57 14.82 5.57 9.17
N THR A 58 15.62 6.50 9.68
CA THR A 58 15.29 7.91 9.73
C THR A 58 16.44 8.72 9.14
N GLY A 59 16.21 10.02 8.91
CA GLY A 59 17.24 10.89 8.39
C GLY A 59 17.75 10.43 7.05
N GLN A 60 19.06 10.30 6.93
CA GLN A 60 19.70 9.91 5.69
C GLN A 60 19.21 8.54 5.21
N CYS A 61 18.95 7.63 6.13
CA CYS A 61 18.42 6.32 5.77
C CYS A 61 17.10 6.49 5.03
N ALA A 62 16.20 7.32 5.55
CA ALA A 62 14.90 7.52 4.93
C ALA A 62 14.99 8.26 3.60
N GLU A 63 16.06 9.01 3.38
CA GLU A 63 16.26 9.64 2.08
C GLU A 63 16.58 8.62 1.01
N ASN A 64 17.35 7.59 1.38
CA ASN A 64 17.68 6.51 0.44
C ASN A 64 16.59 5.45 0.38
N TRP A 65 15.87 5.27 1.46
CA TRP A 65 14.83 4.24 1.57
C TRP A 65 13.54 4.91 2.04
N PRO A 66 12.84 5.60 1.14
CA PRO A 66 11.61 6.30 1.55
C PRO A 66 10.56 5.33 2.05
N PRO A 67 9.90 5.64 3.16
CA PRO A 67 8.87 4.74 3.68
C PRO A 67 7.63 4.75 2.79
N LEU A 68 6.93 3.63 2.82
CA LEU A 68 5.62 3.55 2.18
C LEU A 68 4.64 4.29 3.10
N MET A 69 4.27 5.49 2.71
CA MET A 69 3.50 6.38 3.57
C MET A 69 2.05 5.97 3.64
N ALA A 70 1.46 6.10 4.82
CA ALA A 70 0.05 5.88 5.04
C ALA A 70 -0.63 7.23 5.24
N GLU A 71 -1.84 7.35 4.72
CA GLU A 71 -2.60 8.58 4.86
C GLU A 71 -3.14 8.71 6.27
N ALA A 72 -3.40 9.95 6.67
CA ALA A 72 -4.07 10.19 7.94
C ALA A 72 -5.41 9.44 7.91
N GLY A 73 -5.69 8.71 8.98
CA GLY A 73 -6.92 7.96 9.06
C GLY A 73 -6.87 6.57 8.45
N ALA A 74 -5.72 6.18 7.86
CA ALA A 74 -5.57 4.82 7.36
C ALA A 74 -5.75 3.82 8.50
N LYS A 75 -6.37 2.69 8.20
CA LYS A 75 -6.74 1.72 9.22
C LYS A 75 -6.07 0.39 8.99
N PRO A 76 -5.65 -0.28 10.07
CA PRO A 76 -5.11 -1.63 9.95
C PRO A 76 -6.15 -2.58 9.37
N GLU A 77 -5.68 -3.54 8.60
CA GLU A 77 -6.57 -4.54 8.02
C GLU A 77 -5.76 -5.79 7.73
N GLY A 78 -6.16 -6.92 8.36
CA GLY A 78 -5.44 -8.16 8.18
C GLY A 78 -4.02 -8.03 8.66
N LYS A 79 -3.07 -8.32 7.79
CA LYS A 79 -1.65 -8.19 8.14
C LYS A 79 -1.11 -6.79 7.94
N TRP A 80 -1.93 -5.88 7.44
CA TRP A 80 -1.52 -4.49 7.24
C TRP A 80 -1.74 -3.69 8.50
N THR A 81 -0.73 -2.99 8.94
CA THR A 81 -0.82 -2.08 10.08
C THR A 81 -0.18 -0.76 9.72
N VAL A 82 -0.47 0.25 10.54
CA VAL A 82 0.08 1.58 10.36
C VAL A 82 0.92 1.89 11.56
N ILE A 83 2.15 2.31 11.33
CA ILE A 83 3.04 2.69 12.42
C ILE A 83 3.31 4.18 12.35
N LYS A 84 3.60 4.76 13.52
CA LYS A 84 3.95 6.16 13.61
C LYS A 84 5.47 6.29 13.68
N ARG A 85 6.03 7.07 12.77
CA ARG A 85 7.46 7.31 12.73
C ARG A 85 7.83 8.38 13.72
N ASP A 86 9.13 8.47 14.02
CA ASP A 86 9.61 9.47 14.99
C ASP A 86 9.29 10.89 14.57
N ASP A 87 9.17 11.14 13.27
CA ASP A 87 8.85 12.49 12.78
C ASP A 87 7.36 12.76 12.76
N GLY A 88 6.54 11.84 13.26
CA GLY A 88 5.09 12.03 13.30
C GLY A 88 4.35 11.55 12.09
N THR A 89 5.03 11.17 11.02
CA THR A 89 4.37 10.64 9.83
C THR A 89 3.99 9.18 10.04
N MET A 90 3.10 8.70 9.19
CA MET A 90 2.58 7.35 9.30
C MET A 90 3.10 6.50 8.16
N GLN A 91 3.44 5.26 8.45
CA GLN A 91 4.01 4.34 7.48
C GLN A 91 3.29 3.01 7.54
N TRP A 92 3.08 2.41 6.36
CA TRP A 92 2.49 1.08 6.30
C TRP A 92 3.51 0.02 6.70
N ALA A 93 3.01 -0.99 7.41
CA ALA A 93 3.79 -2.18 7.75
C ALA A 93 2.97 -3.40 7.37
N TYR A 94 3.64 -4.43 6.93
CA TYR A 94 3.00 -5.69 6.58
C TYR A 94 3.57 -6.79 7.47
N ASP A 95 2.67 -7.48 8.17
CA ASP A 95 3.07 -8.55 9.10
C ASP A 95 4.11 -8.05 10.09
N GLY A 96 3.91 -6.81 10.55
CA GLY A 96 4.79 -6.18 11.53
C GLY A 96 6.07 -5.59 10.97
N LYS A 97 6.27 -5.63 9.66
CA LYS A 97 7.50 -5.13 9.05
C LYS A 97 7.23 -3.84 8.30
N PRO A 98 7.80 -2.72 8.74
CA PRO A 98 7.66 -1.47 7.99
C PRO A 98 8.21 -1.61 6.56
N LEU A 99 7.54 -0.99 5.62
CA LEU A 99 7.88 -1.14 4.22
C LEU A 99 8.46 0.14 3.66
N TYR A 100 9.42 -0.02 2.75
CA TYR A 100 10.18 1.08 2.18
C TYR A 100 10.35 0.91 0.68
N TYR A 101 10.56 2.03 0.00
CA TYR A 101 11.07 2.07 -1.38
C TYR A 101 12.58 2.18 -1.35
N PHE A 102 13.20 2.03 -2.51
CA PHE A 102 14.61 2.32 -2.67
C PHE A 102 14.77 3.34 -3.80
N VAL A 103 15.45 4.45 -3.52
CA VAL A 103 15.50 5.56 -4.47
C VAL A 103 16.22 5.20 -5.77
N LYS A 104 17.07 4.18 -5.75
CA LYS A 104 17.78 3.80 -6.97
C LYS A 104 16.99 2.87 -7.87
N ASP A 105 15.83 2.39 -7.44
CA ASP A 105 14.92 1.71 -8.33
C ASP A 105 14.23 2.76 -9.18
N LYS A 106 14.47 2.73 -10.48
CA LYS A 106 13.98 3.78 -11.37
C LYS A 106 12.78 3.35 -12.19
N ALA A 107 12.46 2.08 -12.21
CA ALA A 107 11.37 1.57 -13.01
C ALA A 107 10.69 0.41 -12.29
N PRO A 108 9.41 0.18 -12.59
CA PRO A 108 8.71 -0.96 -11.99
C PRO A 108 9.47 -2.26 -12.24
N GLY A 109 9.50 -3.11 -11.23
CA GLY A 109 10.15 -4.40 -11.32
C GLY A 109 11.63 -4.40 -10.96
N GLU A 110 12.26 -3.25 -10.82
CA GLU A 110 13.66 -3.23 -10.39
C GLU A 110 13.76 -3.59 -8.91
N LYS A 111 14.82 -4.30 -8.57
CA LYS A 111 15.06 -4.75 -7.21
C LYS A 111 16.52 -4.51 -6.86
N THR A 112 17.01 -3.30 -7.15
CA THR A 112 18.44 -3.01 -7.01
C THR A 112 18.86 -2.93 -5.54
N GLY A 113 17.91 -2.82 -4.62
CA GLY A 113 18.24 -2.75 -3.20
C GLY A 113 18.16 -4.09 -2.47
N ASP A 114 17.75 -5.16 -3.16
CA ASP A 114 17.58 -6.44 -2.49
C ASP A 114 18.95 -6.94 -2.00
N LYS A 115 18.95 -7.36 -0.72
CA LYS A 115 20.13 -7.87 -0.04
C LYS A 115 21.21 -6.82 0.19
N MET A 116 20.87 -5.55 -0.01
CA MET A 116 21.83 -4.48 0.19
C MET A 116 22.33 -4.49 1.64
N LYS A 117 23.63 -4.52 1.82
CA LYS A 117 24.29 -4.56 3.13
C LYS A 117 23.75 -5.69 4.02
N ASP A 118 23.12 -6.69 3.40
CA ASP A 118 22.54 -7.84 4.08
C ASP A 118 21.43 -7.48 5.08
N VAL A 119 20.90 -6.24 5.04
CA VAL A 119 19.84 -5.83 5.95
C VAL A 119 18.57 -5.38 5.22
N TRP A 120 18.60 -5.25 3.90
CA TRP A 120 17.45 -4.85 3.11
C TRP A 120 17.00 -6.00 2.23
N HIS A 121 15.70 -6.31 2.23
CA HIS A 121 15.19 -7.48 1.51
C HIS A 121 13.85 -7.16 0.88
N VAL A 122 13.61 -7.74 -0.30
CA VAL A 122 12.26 -7.71 -0.86
C VAL A 122 11.36 -8.63 -0.03
N LEU A 123 10.07 -8.39 -0.09
CA LEU A 123 9.09 -9.22 0.60
C LEU A 123 8.43 -10.13 -0.43
N THR A 124 8.41 -11.43 -0.16
CA THR A 124 7.92 -12.41 -1.13
C THR A 124 6.56 -12.93 -0.74
N ASN A 125 5.98 -13.74 -1.62
CA ASN A 125 4.65 -14.34 -1.41
C ASN A 125 4.50 -15.02 -0.07
N SER A 126 5.56 -15.66 0.39
CA SER A 126 5.50 -16.40 1.65
C SER A 126 5.64 -15.49 2.85
N GLY A 127 5.91 -14.20 2.60
CA GLY A 127 6.24 -13.28 3.68
C GLY A 127 7.66 -13.40 4.15
N ALA A 128 8.44 -14.28 3.55
CA ALA A 128 9.82 -14.48 3.93
C ALA A 128 10.71 -13.55 3.13
N LYS A 129 11.84 -13.21 3.74
CA LYS A 129 12.84 -12.42 3.05
C LYS A 129 13.59 -13.31 2.08
N MET A 130 13.99 -12.71 0.99
CA MET A 130 14.80 -13.43 0.01
C MET A 130 16.23 -13.57 0.46
#